data_b81bb30f4fff5023267504f394985c16
#
_entry.id   b81bb30f4fff5023267504f394985c16
#
_cell.length_a   1.000
_cell.length_b   1.000
_cell.length_c   1.000
_cell.angle_alpha   90.00
_cell.angle_beta   90.00
_cell.angle_gamma   90.00
#
_symmetry.space_group_name_H-M   'P 1'
#
loop_
_entity.id
_entity.type
_entity.pdbx_description
1 polymer ?
#
loop_
_entity_poly.entity_id
_entity_poly.type
_entity_poly.pdbx_seq_one_letter_code
_entity_poly.pdbx_strand_id
1 'polypeptide(L)'
;PTPTPTPTPTPTPTPTPTKSNINLSKIKLDKNNSTINLSKKGSAFGKISVNLNWNKSAPKSESFFQKLTRSNSIDLDLGAMVQLKDGSIDLVQPLGNRFGNFDRAPYMKLEADDRTGASINGENLHINGTQWDRIERIVIYTYIYEGAAQWAATDGVVTIRIPDQPEIEVRSTEGNQLTTCAIIELKNVNGAIQANREVRYFKDQQFLDKFYRFGFRWTQGSKD
;
A
#
# COMPACT_ATOMS: atom_id res chain seq x y z
N PRO A 1 78.89 1.30 1.13
CA PRO A 1 77.64 1.55 1.86
C PRO A 1 76.47 1.50 0.94
N THR A 2 75.58 0.51 1.21
CA THR A 2 74.37 0.28 0.46
C THR A 2 73.27 1.19 1.03
N PRO A 3 72.49 1.93 0.22
CA PRO A 3 71.43 2.81 0.74
C PRO A 3 70.24 2.01 1.33
N THR A 4 69.82 2.43 2.53
CA THR A 4 68.66 1.88 3.24
C THR A 4 67.38 2.29 2.50
N PRO A 5 66.43 1.39 2.26
CA PRO A 5 65.15 1.74 1.59
C PRO A 5 64.29 2.63 2.47
N THR A 6 63.78 3.70 1.87
CA THR A 6 62.80 4.62 2.49
C THR A 6 61.43 3.90 2.66
N PRO A 7 60.77 3.99 3.82
CA PRO A 7 59.46 3.37 4.02
C PRO A 7 58.38 4.02 3.15
N THR A 8 57.63 3.18 2.46
CA THR A 8 56.45 3.59 1.67
C THR A 8 55.34 4.04 2.60
N PRO A 9 54.67 5.17 2.35
CA PRO A 9 53.58 5.64 3.21
C PRO A 9 52.40 4.68 3.16
N THR A 10 51.90 4.28 4.34
CA THR A 10 50.69 3.48 4.52
C THR A 10 49.48 4.28 4.06
N PRO A 11 48.57 3.71 3.24
CA PRO A 11 47.38 4.43 2.80
C PRO A 11 46.46 4.74 3.99
N THR A 12 46.08 6.00 4.12
CA THR A 12 45.09 6.48 5.09
C THR A 12 43.72 5.85 4.79
N PRO A 13 43.04 5.28 5.77
CA PRO A 13 41.70 4.70 5.52
C PRO A 13 40.73 5.78 5.10
N THR A 14 40.10 5.57 3.93
CA THR A 14 38.98 6.39 3.43
C THR A 14 37.82 6.31 4.41
N PRO A 15 37.24 7.43 4.87
CA PRO A 15 36.11 7.38 5.78
C PRO A 15 34.91 6.68 5.08
N THR A 16 34.42 5.61 5.69
CA THR A 16 33.20 4.92 5.29
C THR A 16 32.04 5.91 5.47
N PRO A 17 31.16 6.08 4.46
CA PRO A 17 30.01 6.98 4.60
C PRO A 17 29.10 6.46 5.72
N THR A 18 29.02 7.21 6.80
CA THR A 18 28.09 6.98 7.89
C THR A 18 26.68 7.17 7.32
N LYS A 19 25.90 6.10 7.22
CA LYS A 19 24.46 6.20 6.98
C LYS A 19 23.86 6.98 8.14
N SER A 20 23.56 8.25 7.93
CA SER A 20 22.78 9.04 8.86
C SER A 20 21.42 8.34 9.00
N ASN A 21 21.10 7.83 10.19
CA ASN A 21 19.75 7.40 10.55
C ASN A 21 18.86 8.66 10.54
N ILE A 22 18.28 8.97 9.39
CA ILE A 22 17.23 9.97 9.29
C ILE A 22 16.04 9.34 9.99
N ASN A 23 15.73 9.79 11.18
CA ASN A 23 14.52 9.42 11.91
C ASN A 23 13.34 10.11 11.22
N LEU A 24 12.84 9.47 10.14
CA LEU A 24 11.67 9.92 9.40
C LEU A 24 10.45 9.59 10.27
N SER A 25 9.93 10.57 10.98
CA SER A 25 8.72 10.41 11.79
C SER A 25 7.55 9.94 10.91
N LYS A 26 6.80 8.95 11.41
CA LYS A 26 5.58 8.46 10.76
C LYS A 26 4.54 9.58 10.66
N ILE A 27 3.91 9.71 9.50
CA ILE A 27 2.82 10.64 9.24
C ILE A 27 1.50 9.87 9.26
N LYS A 28 0.61 10.25 10.16
CA LYS A 28 -0.77 9.77 10.17
C LYS A 28 -1.62 10.73 9.37
N LEU A 29 -2.29 10.21 8.34
CA LEU A 29 -3.31 10.98 7.64
C LEU A 29 -4.66 10.71 8.31
N ASP A 30 -5.28 11.76 8.78
CA ASP A 30 -6.60 11.78 9.42
C ASP A 30 -7.50 12.86 8.81
N LYS A 31 -8.64 13.14 9.43
CA LYS A 31 -9.59 14.15 8.93
C LYS A 31 -9.01 15.57 8.98
N ASN A 32 -8.11 15.86 9.90
CA ASN A 32 -7.52 17.20 10.07
C ASN A 32 -6.25 17.38 9.24
N ASN A 33 -5.54 16.28 8.97
CA ASN A 33 -4.34 16.22 8.14
C ASN A 33 -4.55 15.18 7.04
N SER A 34 -5.31 15.54 6.01
CA SER A 34 -5.77 14.59 4.98
C SER A 34 -4.89 14.51 3.74
N THR A 35 -3.92 15.40 3.58
CA THR A 35 -3.09 15.49 2.37
C THR A 35 -1.63 15.73 2.71
N ILE A 36 -0.74 15.04 1.99
CA ILE A 36 0.71 15.30 2.03
C ILE A 36 1.27 15.29 0.61
N ASN A 37 2.24 16.17 0.36
CA ASN A 37 2.99 16.21 -0.88
C ASN A 37 4.43 15.71 -0.64
N LEU A 38 4.87 14.76 -1.45
CA LEU A 38 6.17 14.12 -1.38
C LEU A 38 6.93 14.36 -2.67
N SER A 39 8.06 15.04 -2.57
CA SER A 39 8.96 15.27 -3.71
C SER A 39 10.00 14.18 -3.80
N LYS A 40 10.48 13.87 -5.02
CA LYS A 40 11.62 12.96 -5.23
C LYS A 40 12.85 13.50 -4.50
N LYS A 41 13.56 12.64 -3.77
CA LYS A 41 14.85 12.96 -3.15
C LYS A 41 16.06 12.52 -4.01
N GLY A 42 15.80 12.18 -5.26
CA GLY A 42 16.75 11.74 -6.27
C GLY A 42 16.07 11.73 -7.63
N SER A 43 16.54 10.87 -8.55
CA SER A 43 15.96 10.75 -9.89
C SER A 43 14.56 10.09 -9.88
N ALA A 44 14.26 9.28 -8.86
CA ALA A 44 13.01 8.51 -8.76
C ALA A 44 12.61 8.24 -7.31
N PHE A 45 11.36 7.79 -7.09
CA PHE A 45 10.88 7.36 -5.77
C PHE A 45 11.34 5.95 -5.35
N GLY A 46 11.90 5.15 -6.27
CA GLY A 46 12.26 3.77 -6.01
C GLY A 46 11.04 2.85 -5.85
N LYS A 47 11.19 1.74 -5.13
CA LYS A 47 10.10 0.81 -4.83
C LYS A 47 9.23 1.36 -3.71
N ILE A 48 7.98 1.66 -4.02
CA ILE A 48 6.96 2.07 -3.04
C ILE A 48 6.24 0.80 -2.56
N SER A 49 6.14 0.61 -1.25
CA SER A 49 5.43 -0.53 -0.66
C SER A 49 4.19 -0.05 0.06
N VAL A 50 3.05 -0.68 -0.23
CA VAL A 50 1.77 -0.48 0.44
C VAL A 50 1.45 -1.77 1.18
N ASN A 51 1.24 -1.68 2.47
CA ASN A 51 0.92 -2.82 3.33
C ASN A 51 -0.44 -2.59 3.98
N LEU A 52 -1.33 -3.56 3.87
CA LEU A 52 -2.58 -3.65 4.61
C LEU A 52 -2.40 -4.64 5.75
N ASN A 53 -2.63 -4.19 6.97
CA ASN A 53 -2.66 -5.06 8.15
C ASN A 53 -3.96 -4.85 8.92
N TRP A 54 -4.48 -5.92 9.53
CA TRP A 54 -5.73 -5.89 10.29
C TRP A 54 -5.78 -6.98 11.35
N ASN A 55 -6.66 -6.82 12.34
CA ASN A 55 -6.92 -7.85 13.32
C ASN A 55 -7.84 -8.92 12.75
N LYS A 56 -7.32 -10.11 12.52
CA LYS A 56 -8.10 -11.27 12.04
C LYS A 56 -9.00 -11.88 13.14
N SER A 57 -8.81 -11.50 14.40
CA SER A 57 -9.55 -12.03 15.54
C SER A 57 -10.81 -11.19 15.81
N ALA A 58 -11.96 -11.85 15.91
CA ALA A 58 -13.16 -11.22 16.48
C ALA A 58 -12.90 -10.69 17.90
N PRO A 59 -13.58 -9.63 18.35
CA PRO A 59 -13.37 -9.03 19.67
C PRO A 59 -13.55 -10.07 20.78
N LYS A 60 -12.66 -10.05 21.76
CA LYS A 60 -12.54 -10.99 22.88
C LYS A 60 -13.68 -10.93 23.92
N SER A 61 -14.88 -10.58 23.54
CA SER A 61 -16.01 -10.57 24.48
C SER A 61 -17.15 -11.42 23.96
N GLU A 62 -17.01 -12.76 23.99
CA GLU A 62 -18.20 -13.59 23.87
C GLU A 62 -18.00 -15.00 24.42
N SER A 63 -19.09 -15.54 24.97
CA SER A 63 -19.19 -16.74 25.78
C SER A 63 -18.72 -18.01 25.06
N PHE A 64 -18.37 -19.01 25.86
CA PHE A 64 -17.86 -20.32 25.48
C PHE A 64 -18.67 -21.08 24.41
N PHE A 65 -19.93 -20.69 24.18
CA PHE A 65 -20.83 -21.31 23.21
C PHE A 65 -20.64 -20.85 21.75
N GLN A 66 -19.96 -19.72 21.48
CA GLN A 66 -19.70 -19.23 20.12
C GLN A 66 -18.47 -19.86 19.45
N LYS A 67 -17.68 -20.62 20.18
CA LYS A 67 -16.55 -21.38 19.60
C LYS A 67 -16.96 -22.53 18.66
N LEU A 68 -18.25 -22.88 18.61
CA LEU A 68 -18.75 -23.98 17.78
C LEU A 68 -19.31 -23.57 16.42
N THR A 69 -19.47 -22.28 16.16
CA THR A 69 -19.92 -21.77 14.85
C THR A 69 -18.78 -20.99 14.22
N ARG A 70 -18.29 -21.50 13.09
CA ARG A 70 -17.29 -20.98 12.15
C ARG A 70 -16.83 -19.55 12.42
N SER A 71 -15.52 -19.37 12.58
CA SER A 71 -14.81 -18.13 12.83
C SER A 71 -15.44 -16.92 12.10
N ASN A 72 -15.93 -15.94 12.86
CA ASN A 72 -16.22 -14.58 12.35
C ASN A 72 -14.91 -13.83 12.03
N SER A 73 -13.96 -14.48 11.39
CA SER A 73 -12.76 -13.80 10.90
C SER A 73 -13.16 -12.94 9.70
N ILE A 74 -12.85 -11.66 9.77
CA ILE A 74 -13.03 -10.77 8.64
C ILE A 74 -11.78 -10.88 7.77
N ASP A 75 -11.97 -11.22 6.51
CA ASP A 75 -10.90 -11.26 5.51
C ASP A 75 -10.93 -9.96 4.69
N LEU A 76 -9.83 -9.19 4.80
CA LEU A 76 -9.65 -7.95 4.05
C LEU A 76 -8.67 -8.18 2.92
N ASP A 77 -9.05 -7.76 1.73
CA ASP A 77 -8.18 -7.74 0.56
C ASP A 77 -7.76 -6.33 0.20
N LEU A 78 -6.53 -6.21 -0.32
CA LEU A 78 -5.96 -4.99 -0.85
C LEU A 78 -6.12 -4.94 -2.36
N GLY A 79 -6.51 -3.77 -2.89
CA GLY A 79 -6.60 -3.51 -4.31
C GLY A 79 -6.17 -2.11 -4.67
N ALA A 80 -5.94 -1.89 -5.97
CA ALA A 80 -5.64 -0.59 -6.52
C ALA A 80 -6.21 -0.42 -7.93
N MET A 81 -6.77 0.75 -8.20
CA MET A 81 -7.11 1.22 -9.55
C MET A 81 -6.07 2.24 -9.96
N VAL A 82 -5.55 2.12 -11.16
CA VAL A 82 -4.53 3.02 -11.70
C VAL A 82 -4.94 3.61 -13.03
N GLN A 83 -4.60 4.86 -13.23
CA GLN A 83 -4.64 5.54 -14.51
C GLN A 83 -3.23 5.98 -14.87
N LEU A 84 -2.80 5.62 -16.08
CA LEU A 84 -1.53 6.07 -16.63
C LEU A 84 -1.70 7.39 -17.38
N LYS A 85 -0.62 8.09 -17.64
CA LYS A 85 -0.63 9.38 -18.35
C LYS A 85 -1.02 9.28 -19.82
N ASP A 86 -0.91 8.09 -20.43
CA ASP A 86 -1.42 7.81 -21.77
C ASP A 86 -2.93 7.58 -21.82
N GLY A 87 -3.60 7.68 -20.67
CA GLY A 87 -5.04 7.46 -20.51
C GLY A 87 -5.43 6.01 -20.27
N SER A 88 -4.50 5.05 -20.38
CA SER A 88 -4.80 3.65 -20.06
C SER A 88 -5.11 3.47 -18.57
N ILE A 89 -5.97 2.50 -18.30
CA ILE A 89 -6.39 2.15 -16.94
C ILE A 89 -6.15 0.68 -16.67
N ASP A 90 -5.84 0.33 -15.43
CA ASP A 90 -5.75 -1.06 -14.98
C ASP A 90 -6.21 -1.21 -13.53
N LEU A 91 -6.52 -2.45 -13.16
CA LEU A 91 -7.02 -2.86 -11.87
C LEU A 91 -6.12 -3.97 -11.32
N VAL A 92 -5.63 -3.79 -10.11
CA VAL A 92 -4.80 -4.77 -9.39
C VAL A 92 -5.54 -5.20 -8.13
N GLN A 93 -5.88 -6.48 -8.02
CA GLN A 93 -6.59 -7.07 -6.88
C GLN A 93 -6.53 -8.61 -6.97
N PRO A 94 -6.77 -9.36 -5.88
CA PRO A 94 -6.84 -10.82 -5.93
C PRO A 94 -7.99 -11.34 -6.80
N LEU A 95 -9.16 -10.69 -6.76
CA LEU A 95 -10.31 -11.08 -7.57
C LEU A 95 -10.01 -11.04 -9.07
N GLY A 96 -10.28 -12.17 -9.73
CA GLY A 96 -9.99 -12.36 -11.16
C GLY A 96 -8.50 -12.50 -11.46
N ASN A 97 -7.69 -12.88 -10.46
CA ASN A 97 -6.24 -13.11 -10.58
C ASN A 97 -5.47 -11.93 -11.19
N ARG A 98 -5.87 -10.69 -10.86
CA ARG A 98 -5.31 -9.46 -11.42
C ARG A 98 -4.17 -8.92 -10.53
N PHE A 99 -3.07 -9.66 -10.45
CA PHE A 99 -1.95 -9.31 -9.56
C PHE A 99 -1.04 -8.20 -10.10
N GLY A 100 -1.27 -7.74 -11.34
CA GLY A 100 -0.49 -6.67 -11.96
C GLY A 100 0.91 -7.08 -12.40
N ASN A 101 1.76 -6.09 -12.70
CA ASN A 101 3.15 -6.27 -13.10
C ASN A 101 3.99 -5.08 -12.62
N PHE A 102 5.13 -5.35 -11.98
CA PHE A 102 5.99 -4.31 -11.43
C PHE A 102 6.82 -3.58 -12.51
N ASP A 103 7.32 -4.32 -13.50
CA ASP A 103 8.28 -3.81 -14.49
C ASP A 103 7.63 -3.26 -15.78
N ARG A 104 6.37 -3.65 -16.00
CA ARG A 104 5.53 -3.21 -17.12
C ARG A 104 4.24 -2.59 -16.61
N ALA A 105 3.48 -1.94 -17.48
CA ALA A 105 2.14 -1.48 -17.13
C ALA A 105 1.35 -2.62 -16.43
N PRO A 106 0.70 -2.35 -15.31
CA PRO A 106 0.40 -1.07 -14.68
C PRO A 106 1.50 -0.51 -13.74
N TYR A 107 2.71 -1.05 -13.76
CA TYR A 107 3.86 -0.67 -12.90
C TYR A 107 3.58 -0.85 -11.41
N MET A 108 2.73 -1.80 -11.08
CA MET A 108 2.44 -2.22 -9.73
C MET A 108 2.11 -3.70 -9.69
N LYS A 109 2.42 -4.33 -8.55
CA LYS A 109 2.21 -5.76 -8.35
C LYS A 109 1.73 -6.02 -6.94
N LEU A 110 0.61 -6.74 -6.81
CA LEU A 110 0.15 -7.32 -5.56
C LEU A 110 0.94 -8.62 -5.32
N GLU A 111 1.42 -8.82 -4.10
CA GLU A 111 1.96 -10.12 -3.70
C GLU A 111 0.84 -11.16 -3.70
N ALA A 112 1.20 -12.43 -3.91
CA ALA A 112 0.20 -13.50 -3.92
C ALA A 112 -0.54 -13.52 -2.58
N ASP A 113 -1.86 -13.65 -2.67
CA ASP A 113 -2.77 -13.78 -1.54
C ASP A 113 -2.35 -14.96 -0.64
N ASP A 114 -2.10 -14.72 0.63
CA ASP A 114 -1.90 -15.78 1.61
C ASP A 114 -3.24 -16.29 2.12
N ARG A 115 -3.85 -17.17 1.33
CA ARG A 115 -5.13 -17.83 1.67
C ARG A 115 -5.07 -18.64 2.98
N THR A 116 -3.87 -18.89 3.50
CA THR A 116 -3.69 -19.67 4.74
C THR A 116 -3.83 -18.81 5.99
N GLY A 117 -3.83 -17.48 5.83
CA GLY A 117 -3.84 -16.55 6.95
C GLY A 117 -2.57 -16.63 7.82
N ALA A 118 -1.53 -17.30 7.31
CA ALA A 118 -0.25 -17.46 8.00
C ALA A 118 0.64 -16.22 7.89
N SER A 119 0.35 -15.30 6.95
CA SER A 119 1.10 -14.06 6.83
C SER A 119 0.86 -13.17 8.04
N ILE A 120 1.84 -13.12 8.90
CA ILE A 120 1.90 -12.23 10.06
C ILE A 120 1.96 -10.76 9.58
N ASN A 121 2.31 -10.54 8.31
CA ASN A 121 2.64 -9.23 7.74
C ASN A 121 1.51 -8.60 6.92
N GLY A 122 0.31 -9.21 6.84
CA GLY A 122 -0.81 -8.69 6.04
C GLY A 122 -0.57 -8.80 4.54
N GLU A 123 -1.29 -7.99 3.74
CA GLU A 123 -1.17 -7.95 2.28
C GLU A 123 -0.26 -6.83 1.80
N ASN A 124 0.49 -7.09 0.74
CA ASN A 124 1.46 -6.16 0.20
C ASN A 124 1.24 -5.88 -1.29
N LEU A 125 1.18 -4.59 -1.64
CA LEU A 125 1.18 -4.09 -2.99
C LEU A 125 2.46 -3.26 -3.21
N HIS A 126 3.17 -3.51 -4.30
CA HIS A 126 4.37 -2.78 -4.67
C HIS A 126 4.12 -1.93 -5.91
N ILE A 127 4.51 -0.66 -5.85
CA ILE A 127 4.43 0.29 -6.95
C ILE A 127 5.86 0.62 -7.40
N ASN A 128 6.10 0.58 -8.70
CA ASN A 128 7.39 0.94 -9.28
C ASN A 128 7.52 2.47 -9.40
N GLY A 129 8.01 3.10 -8.34
CA GLY A 129 8.19 4.54 -8.29
C GLY A 129 9.25 5.08 -9.26
N THR A 130 10.07 4.21 -9.91
CA THR A 130 10.95 4.64 -11.01
C THR A 130 10.14 4.99 -12.27
N GLN A 131 8.92 4.46 -12.38
CA GLN A 131 7.98 4.73 -13.47
C GLN A 131 6.90 5.74 -13.08
N TRP A 132 7.08 6.46 -11.94
CA TRP A 132 6.08 7.40 -11.44
C TRP A 132 5.68 8.47 -12.47
N ASP A 133 6.59 8.88 -13.33
CA ASP A 133 6.31 9.86 -14.38
C ASP A 133 5.34 9.34 -15.47
N ARG A 134 5.08 8.03 -15.52
CA ARG A 134 4.07 7.42 -16.40
C ARG A 134 2.72 7.25 -15.72
N ILE A 135 2.65 7.40 -14.39
CA ILE A 135 1.43 7.22 -13.60
C ILE A 135 0.78 8.58 -13.43
N GLU A 136 -0.52 8.66 -13.71
CA GLU A 136 -1.34 9.84 -13.46
C GLU A 136 -1.89 9.83 -12.04
N ARG A 137 -2.54 8.70 -11.66
CA ARG A 137 -3.09 8.52 -10.31
C ARG A 137 -3.32 7.06 -9.98
N ILE A 138 -3.36 6.78 -8.68
CA ILE A 138 -3.69 5.48 -8.12
C ILE A 138 -4.69 5.68 -6.99
N VAL A 139 -5.78 4.91 -6.98
CA VAL A 139 -6.69 4.79 -5.84
C VAL A 139 -6.46 3.45 -5.18
N ILE A 140 -5.93 3.46 -3.97
CA ILE A 140 -5.71 2.28 -3.14
C ILE A 140 -6.96 2.06 -2.30
N TYR A 141 -7.49 0.85 -2.31
CA TYR A 141 -8.68 0.47 -1.58
C TYR A 141 -8.51 -0.89 -0.91
N THR A 142 -9.35 -1.16 0.06
CA THR A 142 -9.50 -2.47 0.70
C THR A 142 -10.97 -2.88 0.63
N TYR A 143 -11.23 -4.18 0.62
CA TYR A 143 -12.58 -4.69 0.65
C TYR A 143 -12.68 -5.94 1.52
N ILE A 144 -13.88 -6.17 2.08
CA ILE A 144 -14.18 -7.35 2.86
C ILE A 144 -14.57 -8.45 1.89
N TYR A 145 -13.72 -9.47 1.76
CA TYR A 145 -13.98 -10.63 0.92
C TYR A 145 -14.90 -11.62 1.64
N GLU A 146 -14.61 -11.90 2.91
CA GLU A 146 -15.43 -12.75 3.77
C GLU A 146 -15.71 -12.07 5.11
N GLY A 147 -16.89 -12.35 5.68
CA GLY A 147 -17.31 -11.82 6.96
C GLY A 147 -18.29 -10.67 6.88
N ALA A 148 -18.71 -10.17 8.03
CA ALA A 148 -19.63 -9.04 8.12
C ALA A 148 -18.89 -7.71 7.98
N ALA A 149 -19.55 -6.70 7.39
CA ALA A 149 -18.99 -5.35 7.28
C ALA A 149 -18.89 -4.66 8.64
N GLN A 150 -17.84 -4.96 9.39
CA GLN A 150 -17.54 -4.43 10.72
C GLN A 150 -16.13 -3.79 10.74
N TRP A 151 -15.93 -2.74 9.97
CA TRP A 151 -14.64 -2.07 9.80
C TRP A 151 -13.98 -1.68 11.13
N ALA A 152 -14.75 -1.19 12.10
CA ALA A 152 -14.22 -0.82 13.41
C ALA A 152 -13.59 -2.00 14.16
N ALA A 153 -14.07 -3.23 13.91
CA ALA A 153 -13.54 -4.44 14.55
C ALA A 153 -12.25 -4.95 13.88
N THR A 154 -11.98 -4.55 12.63
CA THR A 154 -10.78 -4.97 11.89
C THR A 154 -9.51 -4.27 12.35
N ASP A 155 -9.62 -3.06 12.93
CA ASP A 155 -8.49 -2.17 13.18
C ASP A 155 -7.56 -2.04 11.95
N GLY A 156 -8.18 -1.98 10.76
CA GLY A 156 -7.49 -1.99 9.48
C GLY A 156 -6.58 -0.77 9.30
N VAL A 157 -5.32 -1.04 8.98
CA VAL A 157 -4.29 -0.03 8.79
C VAL A 157 -3.62 -0.23 7.45
N VAL A 158 -3.60 0.80 6.62
CA VAL A 158 -2.78 0.85 5.42
C VAL A 158 -1.55 1.70 5.68
N THR A 159 -0.38 1.12 5.45
CA THR A 159 0.92 1.77 5.62
C THR A 159 1.61 1.88 4.26
N ILE A 160 2.05 3.08 3.90
CA ILE A 160 2.80 3.33 2.66
C ILE A 160 4.21 3.74 3.00
N ARG A 161 5.18 3.01 2.44
CA ARG A 161 6.61 3.25 2.58
C ARG A 161 7.22 3.63 1.25
N ILE A 162 7.80 4.80 1.20
CA ILE A 162 8.53 5.34 0.06
C ILE A 162 9.98 5.56 0.50
N PRO A 163 11.00 5.09 -0.23
CA PRO A 163 12.39 5.30 0.14
C PRO A 163 12.69 6.77 0.46
N ASP A 164 13.40 7.00 1.55
CA ASP A 164 13.82 8.33 2.02
C ASP A 164 12.68 9.32 2.33
N GLN A 165 11.46 8.82 2.50
CA GLN A 165 10.28 9.60 2.88
C GLN A 165 9.72 9.13 4.23
N PRO A 166 8.98 9.98 4.94
CA PRO A 166 8.20 9.54 6.10
C PRO A 166 7.21 8.43 5.72
N GLU A 167 7.05 7.44 6.60
CA GLU A 167 6.01 6.43 6.46
C GLU A 167 4.62 7.07 6.60
N ILE A 168 3.70 6.77 5.69
CA ILE A 168 2.32 7.26 5.75
C ILE A 168 1.42 6.15 6.30
N GLU A 169 0.61 6.48 7.30
CA GLU A 169 -0.37 5.58 7.88
C GLU A 169 -1.78 6.15 7.70
N VAL A 170 -2.71 5.30 7.22
CA VAL A 170 -4.14 5.60 7.12
C VAL A 170 -4.93 4.46 7.75
N ARG A 171 -5.88 4.80 8.63
CA ARG A 171 -6.75 3.81 9.30
C ARG A 171 -8.16 3.85 8.75
N SER A 172 -8.75 2.66 8.55
CA SER A 172 -10.15 2.46 8.18
C SER A 172 -10.99 2.08 9.41
N THR A 173 -11.08 2.99 10.37
CA THR A 173 -11.70 2.71 11.68
C THR A 173 -13.15 3.16 11.80
N GLU A 174 -13.70 3.78 10.75
CA GLU A 174 -15.08 4.26 10.79
C GLU A 174 -16.05 3.13 10.45
N GLY A 175 -17.00 2.85 11.33
CA GLY A 175 -17.99 1.81 11.12
C GLY A 175 -18.91 2.13 9.94
N ASN A 176 -19.04 1.19 9.01
CA ASN A 176 -19.98 1.26 7.88
C ASN A 176 -20.39 -0.17 7.51
N GLN A 177 -21.59 -0.34 6.94
CA GLN A 177 -22.08 -1.64 6.47
C GLN A 177 -21.69 -1.93 5.00
N LEU A 178 -20.98 -1.00 4.35
CA LEU A 178 -20.48 -1.15 2.97
C LEU A 178 -19.19 -1.95 2.97
N THR A 179 -18.94 -2.76 1.95
CA THR A 179 -17.88 -3.76 1.94
C THR A 179 -16.57 -3.30 1.31
N THR A 180 -16.54 -2.13 0.67
CA THR A 180 -15.34 -1.59 -0.01
C THR A 180 -15.01 -0.21 0.54
N CYS A 181 -13.74 0.05 0.81
CA CYS A 181 -13.25 1.33 1.32
C CYS A 181 -12.08 1.84 0.48
N ALA A 182 -12.25 2.97 -0.22
CA ALA A 182 -11.10 3.72 -0.74
C ALA A 182 -10.32 4.30 0.44
N ILE A 183 -9.03 4.00 0.53
CA ILE A 183 -8.18 4.39 1.66
C ILE A 183 -7.43 5.67 1.36
N ILE A 184 -6.76 5.72 0.21
CA ILE A 184 -5.89 6.82 -0.17
C ILE A 184 -5.81 6.93 -1.70
N GLU A 185 -5.76 8.16 -2.20
CA GLU A 185 -5.45 8.45 -3.58
C GLU A 185 -4.03 9.02 -3.67
N LEU A 186 -3.21 8.48 -4.56
CA LEU A 186 -1.89 8.99 -4.91
C LEU A 186 -1.99 9.65 -6.28
N LYS A 187 -1.79 10.97 -6.35
CA LYS A 187 -1.80 11.74 -7.60
C LYS A 187 -0.39 12.17 -7.99
N ASN A 188 -0.11 12.12 -9.27
CA ASN A 188 1.10 12.71 -9.82
C ASN A 188 0.87 14.20 -10.08
N VAL A 189 1.43 15.04 -9.24
CA VAL A 189 1.36 16.50 -9.40
C VAL A 189 2.75 17.01 -9.74
N ASN A 190 2.98 17.28 -11.02
CA ASN A 190 4.27 17.75 -11.53
C ASN A 190 5.45 16.87 -11.12
N GLY A 191 5.28 15.54 -11.14
CA GLY A 191 6.30 14.58 -10.76
C GLY A 191 6.38 14.29 -9.25
N ALA A 192 5.72 15.06 -8.40
CA ALA A 192 5.58 14.77 -6.97
C ALA A 192 4.42 13.79 -6.72
N ILE A 193 4.44 13.08 -5.58
CA ILE A 193 3.32 12.30 -5.09
C ILE A 193 2.50 13.20 -4.15
N GLN A 194 1.26 13.50 -4.54
CA GLN A 194 0.27 14.02 -3.62
C GLN A 194 -0.56 12.85 -3.09
N ALA A 195 -0.45 12.58 -1.80
CA ALA A 195 -1.20 11.52 -1.14
C ALA A 195 -2.39 12.12 -0.38
N ASN A 196 -3.60 11.76 -0.80
CA ASN A 196 -4.85 12.24 -0.24
C ASN A 196 -5.56 11.11 0.50
N ARG A 197 -5.77 11.27 1.81
CA ARG A 197 -6.62 10.37 2.58
C ARG A 197 -8.05 10.43 2.05
N GLU A 198 -8.63 9.27 1.75
CA GLU A 198 -10.01 9.16 1.30
C GLU A 198 -10.92 8.62 2.41
N VAL A 199 -10.67 7.42 2.89
CA VAL A 199 -11.49 6.64 3.86
C VAL A 199 -12.97 6.81 3.56
N ARG A 200 -13.31 6.46 2.33
CA ARG A 200 -14.66 6.56 1.76
C ARG A 200 -15.18 5.17 1.42
N TYR A 201 -16.39 4.89 1.88
CA TYR A 201 -16.99 3.56 1.77
C TYR A 201 -17.94 3.46 0.58
N PHE A 202 -17.94 2.29 -0.07
CA PHE A 202 -18.75 1.95 -1.24
C PHE A 202 -19.37 0.57 -1.07
N LYS A 203 -20.45 0.31 -1.80
CA LYS A 203 -21.09 -0.99 -1.84
C LYS A 203 -20.13 -2.07 -2.37
N ASP A 204 -19.43 -1.75 -3.44
CA ASP A 204 -18.45 -2.62 -4.11
C ASP A 204 -17.47 -1.79 -4.96
N GLN A 205 -16.57 -2.48 -5.66
CA GLN A 205 -15.56 -1.86 -6.54
C GLN A 205 -16.17 -1.13 -7.73
N GLN A 206 -17.36 -1.51 -8.21
CA GLN A 206 -18.02 -0.82 -9.32
C GLN A 206 -18.50 0.57 -8.91
N PHE A 207 -19.05 0.71 -7.69
CA PHE A 207 -19.41 2.02 -7.15
C PHE A 207 -18.21 2.89 -6.88
N LEU A 208 -17.08 2.31 -6.46
CA LEU A 208 -15.80 3.01 -6.29
C LEU A 208 -15.29 3.51 -7.65
N ASP A 209 -15.24 2.63 -8.67
CA ASP A 209 -14.87 2.98 -10.04
C ASP A 209 -15.72 4.14 -10.57
N LYS A 210 -17.04 4.03 -10.43
CA LYS A 210 -17.97 5.07 -10.88
C LYS A 210 -17.70 6.42 -10.21
N PHE A 211 -17.38 6.43 -8.93
CA PHE A 211 -17.08 7.65 -8.17
C PHE A 211 -15.78 8.28 -8.66
N TYR A 212 -14.69 7.50 -8.79
CA TYR A 212 -13.39 7.97 -9.26
C TYR A 212 -13.28 8.07 -10.79
N ARG A 213 -14.30 7.62 -11.53
CA ARG A 213 -14.41 7.76 -13.00
C ARG A 213 -13.25 7.12 -13.75
N PHE A 214 -12.86 5.88 -13.40
CA PHE A 214 -11.91 5.13 -14.20
C PHE A 214 -12.56 4.57 -15.47
N GLY A 215 -13.78 4.00 -15.35
CA GLY A 215 -14.56 3.50 -16.49
C GLY A 215 -14.28 2.05 -16.86
N PHE A 216 -14.01 1.19 -15.87
CA PHE A 216 -13.82 -0.23 -16.09
C PHE A 216 -15.10 -0.94 -16.60
N ARG A 217 -14.91 -1.98 -17.38
CA ARG A 217 -15.97 -2.96 -17.70
C ARG A 217 -15.91 -4.07 -16.69
N TRP A 218 -16.94 -4.18 -15.87
CA TRP A 218 -17.01 -5.14 -14.79
C TRP A 218 -17.66 -6.45 -15.22
N THR A 219 -17.06 -7.56 -14.83
CA THR A 219 -17.60 -8.91 -14.89
C THR A 219 -17.50 -9.51 -13.49
N GLN A 220 -18.31 -10.54 -13.22
CA GLN A 220 -18.20 -11.25 -11.95
C GLN A 220 -16.80 -11.89 -11.87
N GLY A 221 -16.07 -11.60 -10.81
CA GLY A 221 -14.75 -12.16 -10.52
C GLY A 221 -14.82 -13.16 -9.38
N SER A 222 -13.91 -14.17 -9.41
CA SER A 222 -13.63 -15.07 -8.30
C SER A 222 -12.14 -15.05 -7.98
N LYS A 223 -11.74 -15.63 -6.85
CA LYS A 223 -10.33 -15.88 -6.49
C LYS A 223 -9.85 -17.27 -6.97
N ASP A 224 -10.71 -18.04 -7.64
CA ASP A 224 -10.46 -19.41 -8.13
C ASP A 224 -9.82 -19.39 -9.51
#